data_f07251f351558496a15fd93c377ed5af
#
_entry.id   f07251f351558496a15fd93c377ed5af
#
_cell.length_a   1.000
_cell.length_b   1.000
_cell.length_c   1.000
_cell.angle_alpha   90.00
_cell.angle_beta   90.00
_cell.angle_gamma   90.00
#
_symmetry.space_group_name_H-M   'P 1'
#
loop_
_entity.id
_entity.type
_entity.pdbx_description
1 polymer ?
#
loop_
_entity_poly.entity_id
_entity_poly.type
_entity_poly.pdbx_seq_one_letter_code
_entity_poly.pdbx_strand_id
1 'polypeptide(L)'
;MHALIEVIFPVFLVIGFGYAAVWAGFFSTESVDGLMRFTQNFAIPCLLFGAIASLDLSQVFDFALLFSFYTGATVCFLAGLFGARLLFQRPWEDCVAIGFCCLFSNSLMLGLAITERAYGAAALTSNYAIVALHAPFCYCLGILTMEIVRNRQKSVLPVVKSVFIAMFKNALFLGIIVGFAVNFLKVPLPSPVTEAVDMLIQAALPAALFGMGGVLYQYRPEGDTGPILWVMAVALLLHPSLVWISGQALSLEQAGLRSAVLTSAMAPGINSYVFANMYGAARRVAASAVLFSTSASIITIWCWLYVLP
;
A
#
# COMPACT_ATOMS: atom_id res chain seq x y z
N MET A 1 -4.83 -15.68 19.60
CA MET A 1 -3.40 -15.90 19.94
C MET A 1 -2.62 -16.52 18.80
N HIS A 2 -3.09 -17.62 18.17
CA HIS A 2 -2.41 -18.28 17.04
C HIS A 2 -2.11 -17.32 15.88
N ALA A 3 -3.11 -16.60 15.36
CA ALA A 3 -2.93 -15.64 14.27
C ALA A 3 -1.92 -14.51 14.59
N LEU A 4 -1.84 -14.05 15.83
CA LEU A 4 -0.86 -13.05 16.24
C LEU A 4 0.56 -13.60 16.14
N ILE A 5 0.80 -14.81 16.64
CA ILE A 5 2.15 -15.39 16.74
C ILE A 5 2.61 -15.95 15.38
N GLU A 6 1.74 -16.63 14.66
CA GLU A 6 2.15 -17.36 13.45
C GLU A 6 1.99 -16.53 12.15
N VAL A 7 1.07 -15.58 12.12
CA VAL A 7 0.82 -14.76 10.94
C VAL A 7 1.53 -13.40 11.06
N ILE A 8 1.23 -12.65 12.12
CA ILE A 8 1.65 -11.24 12.22
C ILE A 8 3.09 -11.13 12.70
N PHE A 9 3.43 -11.84 13.78
CA PHE A 9 4.72 -11.69 14.45
C PHE A 9 5.94 -11.93 13.53
N PRO A 10 6.01 -12.96 12.67
CA PRO A 10 7.13 -13.15 11.77
C PRO A 10 7.33 -12.00 10.78
N VAL A 11 6.23 -11.39 10.26
CA VAL A 11 6.30 -10.24 9.36
C VAL A 11 6.91 -9.04 10.08
N PHE A 12 6.42 -8.76 11.29
CA PHE A 12 6.93 -7.65 12.09
C PHE A 12 8.33 -7.90 12.67
N LEU A 13 8.74 -9.15 12.87
CA LEU A 13 10.12 -9.48 13.22
C LEU A 13 11.08 -9.13 12.07
N VAL A 14 10.74 -9.42 10.83
CA VAL A 14 11.60 -9.05 9.68
C VAL A 14 11.71 -7.51 9.57
N ILE A 15 10.61 -6.79 9.77
CA ILE A 15 10.63 -5.32 9.85
C ILE A 15 11.51 -4.87 11.02
N GLY A 16 11.35 -5.49 12.20
CA GLY A 16 12.15 -5.21 13.39
C GLY A 16 13.64 -5.48 13.19
N PHE A 17 14.01 -6.54 12.48
CA PHE A 17 15.40 -6.81 12.12
C PHE A 17 15.99 -5.74 11.21
N GLY A 18 15.23 -5.26 10.21
CA GLY A 18 15.65 -4.15 9.36
C GLY A 18 15.86 -2.86 10.16
N TYR A 19 14.93 -2.53 11.06
CA TYR A 19 15.05 -1.40 11.97
C TYR A 19 16.28 -1.52 12.89
N ALA A 20 16.45 -2.68 13.54
CA ALA A 20 17.55 -2.95 14.46
C ALA A 20 18.90 -2.96 13.76
N ALA A 21 19.00 -3.46 12.53
CA ALA A 21 20.23 -3.47 11.74
C ALA A 21 20.73 -2.06 11.45
N VAL A 22 19.83 -1.11 11.15
CA VAL A 22 20.21 0.30 10.96
C VAL A 22 20.53 0.97 12.30
N TRP A 23 19.71 0.72 13.32
CA TRP A 23 19.96 1.24 14.66
C TRP A 23 21.31 0.81 15.23
N ALA A 24 21.69 -0.44 15.03
CA ALA A 24 22.98 -0.98 15.48
C ALA A 24 24.17 -0.62 14.58
N GLY A 25 23.94 0.07 13.45
CA GLY A 25 24.99 0.46 12.50
C GLY A 25 25.49 -0.65 11.57
N PHE A 26 24.85 -1.83 11.57
CA PHE A 26 25.19 -2.93 10.65
C PHE A 26 24.72 -2.67 9.22
N PHE A 27 23.75 -1.80 9.04
CA PHE A 27 23.17 -1.48 7.73
C PHE A 27 22.99 0.03 7.60
N SER A 28 23.66 0.66 6.64
CA SER A 28 23.63 2.12 6.48
C SER A 28 22.33 2.58 5.80
N THR A 29 22.02 3.86 5.90
CA THR A 29 20.88 4.47 5.21
C THR A 29 20.98 4.33 3.69
N GLU A 30 22.19 4.45 3.12
CA GLU A 30 22.44 4.23 1.69
C GLU A 30 22.19 2.76 1.29
N SER A 31 22.51 1.82 2.19
CA SER A 31 22.24 0.39 1.98
C SER A 31 20.72 0.11 1.99
N VAL A 32 19.97 0.78 2.88
CA VAL A 32 18.50 0.73 2.89
C VAL A 32 17.95 1.24 1.57
N ASP A 33 18.41 2.39 1.09
CA ASP A 33 17.97 2.97 -0.18
C ASP A 33 18.31 2.05 -1.36
N GLY A 34 19.50 1.42 -1.35
CA GLY A 34 19.89 0.42 -2.34
C GLY A 34 18.97 -0.80 -2.35
N LEU A 35 18.67 -1.34 -1.16
CA LEU A 35 17.74 -2.48 -1.01
C LEU A 35 16.33 -2.12 -1.46
N MET A 36 15.82 -0.94 -1.11
CA MET A 36 14.51 -0.48 -1.53
C MET A 36 14.44 -0.24 -3.05
N ARG A 37 15.51 0.27 -3.67
CA ARG A 37 15.61 0.38 -5.14
C ARG A 37 15.59 -0.98 -5.81
N PHE A 38 16.35 -1.96 -5.32
CA PHE A 38 16.30 -3.34 -5.81
C PHE A 38 14.89 -3.91 -5.71
N THR A 39 14.29 -3.77 -4.55
CA THR A 39 12.94 -4.29 -4.27
C THR A 39 11.88 -3.67 -5.19
N GLN A 40 11.87 -2.35 -5.31
CA GLN A 40 10.84 -1.62 -6.07
C GLN A 40 11.04 -1.68 -7.59
N ASN A 41 12.29 -1.81 -8.07
CA ASN A 41 12.56 -1.77 -9.51
C ASN A 41 12.73 -3.16 -10.14
N PHE A 42 12.95 -4.20 -9.33
CA PHE A 42 13.19 -5.56 -9.83
C PHE A 42 12.33 -6.61 -9.11
N ALA A 43 12.48 -6.81 -7.81
CA ALA A 43 11.87 -7.94 -7.13
C ALA A 43 10.33 -7.87 -7.10
N ILE A 44 9.74 -6.74 -6.70
CA ILE A 44 8.28 -6.55 -6.67
C ILE A 44 7.69 -6.50 -8.09
N PRO A 45 8.28 -5.82 -9.10
CA PRO A 45 7.82 -5.94 -10.48
C PRO A 45 7.76 -7.37 -11.00
N CYS A 46 8.76 -8.20 -10.66
CA CYS A 46 8.73 -9.63 -10.98
C CYS A 46 7.60 -10.37 -10.24
N LEU A 47 7.36 -10.06 -8.96
CA LEU A 47 6.25 -10.61 -8.19
C LEU A 47 4.89 -10.27 -8.84
N LEU A 48 4.68 -9.02 -9.21
CA LEU A 48 3.43 -8.58 -9.86
C LEU A 48 3.30 -9.17 -11.27
N PHE A 49 4.40 -9.22 -12.03
CA PHE A 49 4.44 -9.85 -13.34
C PHE A 49 4.04 -11.32 -13.25
N GLY A 50 4.73 -12.12 -12.43
CA GLY A 50 4.49 -13.56 -12.30
C GLY A 50 3.06 -13.86 -11.84
N ALA A 51 2.59 -13.10 -10.83
CA ALA A 51 1.23 -13.20 -10.35
C ALA A 51 0.21 -12.96 -11.46
N ILE A 52 0.32 -11.84 -12.20
CA ILE A 52 -0.65 -11.45 -13.22
C ILE A 52 -0.54 -12.32 -14.48
N ALA A 53 0.67 -12.74 -14.86
CA ALA A 53 0.88 -13.62 -16.01
C ALA A 53 0.18 -14.99 -15.85
N SER A 54 0.03 -15.47 -14.62
CA SER A 54 -0.59 -16.76 -14.28
C SER A 54 -2.06 -16.69 -13.83
N LEU A 55 -2.62 -15.47 -13.66
CA LEU A 55 -3.97 -15.27 -13.16
C LEU A 55 -5.05 -15.71 -14.16
N ASP A 56 -6.12 -16.32 -13.64
CA ASP A 56 -7.39 -16.44 -14.37
C ASP A 56 -8.11 -15.08 -14.36
N LEU A 57 -7.93 -14.30 -15.42
CA LEU A 57 -8.46 -12.94 -15.53
C LEU A 57 -10.00 -12.89 -15.51
N SER A 58 -10.69 -14.00 -15.76
CA SER A 58 -12.15 -14.05 -15.69
C SER A 58 -12.69 -13.89 -14.27
N GLN A 59 -11.87 -14.20 -13.26
CA GLN A 59 -12.26 -14.16 -11.84
C GLN A 59 -11.63 -13.01 -11.06
N VAL A 60 -10.66 -12.28 -11.63
CA VAL A 60 -9.82 -11.31 -10.92
C VAL A 60 -10.49 -9.97 -10.72
N PHE A 61 -11.23 -9.49 -11.73
CA PHE A 61 -11.85 -8.17 -11.70
C PHE A 61 -13.29 -8.25 -11.21
N ASP A 62 -13.47 -8.63 -9.94
CA ASP A 62 -14.77 -8.52 -9.28
C ASP A 62 -15.07 -7.04 -9.00
N PHE A 63 -16.17 -6.55 -9.60
CA PHE A 63 -16.63 -5.18 -9.40
C PHE A 63 -16.95 -4.90 -7.93
N ALA A 64 -17.56 -5.85 -7.21
CA ALA A 64 -17.88 -5.69 -5.80
C ALA A 64 -16.63 -5.54 -4.93
N LEU A 65 -15.57 -6.30 -5.23
CA LEU A 65 -14.27 -6.22 -4.58
C LEU A 65 -13.66 -4.81 -4.74
N LEU A 66 -13.50 -4.38 -5.99
CA LEU A 66 -12.84 -3.11 -6.30
C LEU A 66 -13.68 -1.92 -5.84
N PHE A 67 -14.99 -1.96 -6.03
CA PHE A 67 -15.90 -0.92 -5.58
C PHE A 67 -15.90 -0.76 -4.06
N SER A 68 -15.97 -1.87 -3.30
CA SER A 68 -15.90 -1.84 -1.83
C SER A 68 -14.61 -1.22 -1.34
N PHE A 69 -13.47 -1.65 -1.89
CA PHE A 69 -12.17 -1.18 -1.48
C PHE A 69 -11.96 0.31 -1.82
N TYR A 70 -12.19 0.70 -3.08
CA TYR A 70 -11.87 2.06 -3.54
C TYR A 70 -12.88 3.12 -3.09
N THR A 71 -14.13 2.74 -2.85
CA THR A 71 -15.09 3.63 -2.19
C THR A 71 -14.67 3.89 -0.75
N GLY A 72 -14.30 2.85 0.01
CA GLY A 72 -13.75 2.99 1.35
C GLY A 72 -12.51 3.88 1.38
N ALA A 73 -11.56 3.64 0.49
CA ALA A 73 -10.33 4.42 0.35
C ALA A 73 -10.63 5.91 0.03
N THR A 74 -11.58 6.17 -0.88
CA THR A 74 -11.99 7.54 -1.24
C THR A 74 -12.63 8.26 -0.06
N VAL A 75 -13.53 7.59 0.67
CA VAL A 75 -14.14 8.16 1.88
C VAL A 75 -13.08 8.46 2.93
N CYS A 76 -12.09 7.59 3.10
CA CYS A 76 -10.98 7.82 4.03
C CYS A 76 -10.08 8.99 3.58
N PHE A 77 -9.84 9.15 2.27
CA PHE A 77 -9.16 10.34 1.74
C PHE A 77 -9.90 11.62 2.13
N LEU A 78 -11.21 11.66 1.90
CA LEU A 78 -12.05 12.82 2.24
C LEU A 78 -12.11 13.05 3.76
N ALA A 79 -12.24 11.99 4.55
CA ALA A 79 -12.21 12.07 6.01
C ALA A 79 -10.87 12.62 6.51
N GLY A 80 -9.75 12.16 5.96
CA GLY A 80 -8.42 12.66 6.27
C GLY A 80 -8.26 14.14 5.90
N LEU A 81 -8.65 14.51 4.67
CA LEU A 81 -8.57 15.86 4.14
C LEU A 81 -9.43 16.85 4.94
N PHE A 82 -10.72 16.56 5.08
CA PHE A 82 -11.63 17.47 5.79
C PHE A 82 -11.43 17.44 7.30
N GLY A 83 -11.06 16.28 7.88
CA GLY A 83 -10.68 16.19 9.28
C GLY A 83 -9.46 17.05 9.59
N ALA A 84 -8.42 17.01 8.75
CA ALA A 84 -7.25 17.88 8.89
C ALA A 84 -7.62 19.38 8.81
N ARG A 85 -8.56 19.73 7.95
CA ARG A 85 -9.02 21.12 7.80
C ARG A 85 -9.87 21.60 8.97
N LEU A 86 -10.89 20.80 9.34
CA LEU A 86 -11.93 21.23 10.29
C LEU A 86 -11.49 21.08 11.75
N LEU A 87 -10.77 19.99 12.09
CA LEU A 87 -10.36 19.70 13.46
C LEU A 87 -9.02 20.36 13.82
N PHE A 88 -8.08 20.44 12.84
CA PHE A 88 -6.71 20.88 13.11
C PHE A 88 -6.33 22.15 12.33
N GLN A 89 -7.25 22.73 11.55
CA GLN A 89 -7.10 23.99 10.81
C GLN A 89 -5.85 24.04 9.91
N ARG A 90 -5.45 22.89 9.35
CA ARG A 90 -4.27 22.79 8.51
C ARG A 90 -4.44 23.53 7.17
N PRO A 91 -3.35 24.02 6.57
CA PRO A 91 -3.34 24.50 5.18
C PRO A 91 -3.87 23.42 4.23
N TRP A 92 -4.50 23.82 3.13
CA TRP A 92 -5.13 22.87 2.22
C TRP A 92 -4.17 21.85 1.62
N GLU A 93 -2.91 22.23 1.33
CA GLU A 93 -1.87 21.30 0.85
C GLU A 93 -1.56 20.22 1.89
N ASP A 94 -1.45 20.63 3.17
CA ASP A 94 -1.26 19.68 4.27
C ASP A 94 -2.48 18.75 4.40
N CYS A 95 -3.69 19.28 4.22
CA CYS A 95 -4.92 18.49 4.27
C CYS A 95 -4.94 17.40 3.18
N VAL A 96 -4.50 17.73 1.96
CA VAL A 96 -4.39 16.75 0.87
C VAL A 96 -3.36 15.67 1.19
N ALA A 97 -2.18 16.05 1.72
CA ALA A 97 -1.15 15.09 2.10
C ALA A 97 -1.60 14.17 3.26
N ILE A 98 -2.34 14.70 4.24
CA ILE A 98 -2.93 13.93 5.34
C ILE A 98 -4.03 13.01 4.81
N GLY A 99 -4.90 13.49 3.91
CA GLY A 99 -5.88 12.66 3.21
C GLY A 99 -5.22 11.52 2.44
N PHE A 100 -4.10 11.79 1.76
CA PHE A 100 -3.34 10.76 1.06
C PHE A 100 -2.77 9.69 2.00
N CYS A 101 -2.34 10.06 3.21
CA CYS A 101 -1.95 9.09 4.24
C CYS A 101 -3.12 8.19 4.67
N CYS A 102 -4.34 8.72 4.70
CA CYS A 102 -5.55 7.94 5.03
C CYS A 102 -6.01 7.02 3.89
N LEU A 103 -5.65 7.37 2.64
CA LEU A 103 -6.02 6.66 1.42
C LEU A 103 -5.07 5.49 1.11
N PHE A 104 -3.76 5.73 1.24
CA PHE A 104 -2.73 4.84 0.71
C PHE A 104 -2.32 3.78 1.74
N SER A 105 -3.04 2.67 1.80
CA SER A 105 -2.65 1.52 2.64
C SER A 105 -1.40 0.82 2.08
N ASN A 106 -0.58 0.24 2.96
CA ASN A 106 0.58 -0.60 2.56
C ASN A 106 0.14 -1.97 2.06
N SER A 107 -0.71 -1.95 1.03
CA SER A 107 -1.34 -3.12 0.43
C SER A 107 -0.35 -4.10 -0.19
N LEU A 108 0.78 -3.58 -0.72
CA LEU A 108 1.76 -4.39 -1.43
C LEU A 108 2.72 -5.11 -0.48
N MET A 109 3.47 -4.38 0.35
CA MET A 109 4.52 -5.01 1.18
C MET A 109 3.91 -5.72 2.39
N LEU A 110 3.03 -5.03 3.13
CA LEU A 110 2.45 -5.57 4.35
C LEU A 110 1.20 -6.41 4.04
N GLY A 111 0.35 -5.92 3.14
CA GLY A 111 -0.90 -6.59 2.79
C GLY A 111 -0.70 -7.96 2.18
N LEU A 112 0.19 -8.10 1.17
CA LEU A 112 0.48 -9.41 0.59
C LEU A 112 1.10 -10.35 1.61
N ALA A 113 2.11 -9.90 2.38
CA ALA A 113 2.79 -10.73 3.36
C ALA A 113 1.84 -11.26 4.45
N ILE A 114 0.95 -10.43 4.97
CA ILE A 114 -0.03 -10.84 6.00
C ILE A 114 -1.10 -11.75 5.42
N THR A 115 -1.64 -11.42 4.22
CA THR A 115 -2.69 -12.25 3.60
C THR A 115 -2.16 -13.62 3.21
N GLU A 116 -0.97 -13.71 2.64
CA GLU A 116 -0.33 -14.98 2.29
C GLU A 116 -0.14 -15.87 3.52
N ARG A 117 0.33 -15.30 4.61
CA ARG A 117 0.53 -16.05 5.86
C ARG A 117 -0.78 -16.44 6.54
N ALA A 118 -1.81 -15.62 6.43
CA ALA A 118 -3.10 -15.88 7.06
C ALA A 118 -3.94 -16.93 6.32
N TYR A 119 -3.92 -16.90 4.99
CA TYR A 119 -4.84 -17.65 4.15
C TYR A 119 -4.17 -18.41 3.00
N GLY A 120 -2.84 -18.37 2.90
CA GLY A 120 -2.06 -19.05 1.86
C GLY A 120 -1.98 -18.27 0.54
N ALA A 121 -1.09 -18.72 -0.35
CA ALA A 121 -0.81 -18.05 -1.63
C ALA A 121 -2.05 -17.94 -2.55
N ALA A 122 -2.97 -18.90 -2.51
CA ALA A 122 -4.20 -18.87 -3.30
C ALA A 122 -5.11 -17.68 -2.97
N ALA A 123 -5.06 -17.17 -1.72
CA ALA A 123 -5.83 -16.00 -1.30
C ALA A 123 -5.33 -14.68 -1.91
N LEU A 124 -4.12 -14.64 -2.46
CA LEU A 124 -3.53 -13.42 -3.02
C LEU A 124 -4.17 -12.94 -4.32
N THR A 125 -4.98 -13.76 -4.99
CA THR A 125 -5.64 -13.39 -6.26
C THR A 125 -6.39 -12.05 -6.15
N SER A 126 -7.25 -11.90 -5.15
CA SER A 126 -8.01 -10.66 -4.91
C SER A 126 -7.09 -9.50 -4.47
N ASN A 127 -6.02 -9.78 -3.74
CA ASN A 127 -5.03 -8.76 -3.37
C ASN A 127 -4.31 -8.21 -4.61
N TYR A 128 -3.94 -9.07 -5.57
CA TYR A 128 -3.30 -8.61 -6.81
C TYR A 128 -4.21 -7.71 -7.64
N ALA A 129 -5.52 -7.99 -7.70
CA ALA A 129 -6.49 -7.10 -8.35
C ALA A 129 -6.52 -5.71 -7.71
N ILE A 130 -6.54 -5.65 -6.37
CA ILE A 130 -6.47 -4.39 -5.62
C ILE A 130 -5.12 -3.70 -5.89
N VAL A 131 -4.00 -4.39 -5.70
CA VAL A 131 -2.65 -3.81 -5.83
C VAL A 131 -2.39 -3.26 -7.23
N ALA A 132 -2.89 -3.93 -8.27
CA ALA A 132 -2.74 -3.49 -9.66
C ALA A 132 -3.28 -2.08 -9.91
N LEU A 133 -4.37 -1.71 -9.24
CA LEU A 133 -5.01 -0.40 -9.40
C LEU A 133 -4.66 0.58 -8.27
N HIS A 134 -4.08 0.11 -7.14
CA HIS A 134 -3.95 0.90 -5.93
C HIS A 134 -3.09 2.14 -6.11
N ALA A 135 -1.85 2.00 -6.57
CA ALA A 135 -0.97 3.14 -6.76
C ALA A 135 -1.49 4.10 -7.85
N PRO A 136 -1.90 3.64 -9.06
CA PRO A 136 -2.54 4.49 -10.07
C PRO A 136 -3.71 5.30 -9.53
N PHE A 137 -4.65 4.66 -8.85
CA PHE A 137 -5.84 5.30 -8.29
C PHE A 137 -5.47 6.34 -7.23
N CYS A 138 -4.67 5.96 -6.25
CA CYS A 138 -4.30 6.84 -5.14
C CYS A 138 -3.52 8.07 -5.60
N TYR A 139 -2.50 7.87 -6.47
CA TYR A 139 -1.74 8.99 -7.01
C TYR A 139 -2.58 9.89 -7.92
N CYS A 140 -3.47 9.32 -8.73
CA CYS A 140 -4.40 10.11 -9.54
C CYS A 140 -5.25 11.01 -8.65
N LEU A 141 -5.92 10.45 -7.64
CA LEU A 141 -6.77 11.21 -6.72
C LEU A 141 -5.97 12.26 -5.93
N GLY A 142 -4.83 11.87 -5.36
CA GLY A 142 -3.98 12.76 -4.57
C GLY A 142 -3.39 13.90 -5.38
N ILE A 143 -2.82 13.63 -6.56
CA ILE A 143 -2.21 14.64 -7.43
C ILE A 143 -3.27 15.59 -7.98
N LEU A 144 -4.40 15.05 -8.49
CA LEU A 144 -5.49 15.89 -8.99
C LEU A 144 -6.00 16.85 -7.91
N THR A 145 -6.22 16.36 -6.69
CA THR A 145 -6.68 17.20 -5.59
C THR A 145 -5.61 18.23 -5.19
N MET A 146 -4.34 17.85 -5.14
CA MET A 146 -3.25 18.77 -4.82
C MET A 146 -3.11 19.87 -5.86
N GLU A 147 -3.22 19.54 -7.14
CA GLU A 147 -3.16 20.52 -8.22
C GLU A 147 -4.37 21.48 -8.21
N ILE A 148 -5.57 20.97 -7.89
CA ILE A 148 -6.75 21.84 -7.70
C ILE A 148 -6.52 22.83 -6.56
N VAL A 149 -5.92 22.37 -5.46
CA VAL A 149 -5.64 23.22 -4.30
C VAL A 149 -4.58 24.28 -4.60
N ARG A 150 -3.52 23.90 -5.32
CA ARG A 150 -2.40 24.80 -5.65
C ARG A 150 -2.70 25.75 -6.80
N ASN A 151 -3.39 25.25 -7.84
CA ASN A 151 -3.55 25.95 -9.11
C ASN A 151 -5.01 26.23 -9.44
N ARG A 152 -5.68 27.04 -8.66
CA ARG A 152 -7.11 27.39 -8.86
C ARG A 152 -7.46 27.95 -10.26
N GLN A 153 -6.45 28.24 -11.11
CA GLN A 153 -6.64 28.88 -12.43
C GLN A 153 -6.04 28.11 -13.63
N LYS A 154 -5.39 26.93 -13.41
CA LYS A 154 -4.74 26.19 -14.50
C LYS A 154 -5.52 24.95 -14.92
N SER A 155 -5.42 24.59 -16.21
CA SER A 155 -6.01 23.38 -16.78
C SER A 155 -5.48 22.12 -16.09
N VAL A 156 -6.38 21.18 -15.77
CA VAL A 156 -6.05 19.89 -15.15
C VAL A 156 -5.40 18.91 -16.15
N LEU A 157 -5.62 19.11 -17.45
CA LEU A 157 -5.18 18.21 -18.51
C LEU A 157 -3.66 17.96 -18.54
N PRO A 158 -2.77 18.98 -18.41
CA PRO A 158 -1.32 18.75 -18.32
C PRO A 158 -0.91 17.88 -17.14
N VAL A 159 -1.62 18.01 -16.02
CA VAL A 159 -1.36 17.22 -14.81
C VAL A 159 -1.71 15.75 -15.03
N VAL A 160 -2.90 15.47 -15.56
CA VAL A 160 -3.31 14.10 -15.92
C VAL A 160 -2.27 13.46 -16.86
N LYS A 161 -1.83 14.19 -17.90
CA LYS A 161 -0.78 13.71 -18.83
C LYS A 161 0.52 13.40 -18.11
N SER A 162 0.97 14.24 -17.17
CA SER A 162 2.22 14.00 -16.42
C SER A 162 2.12 12.78 -15.51
N VAL A 163 0.96 12.57 -14.87
CA VAL A 163 0.68 11.36 -14.05
C VAL A 163 0.75 10.11 -14.91
N PHE A 164 0.08 10.10 -16.07
CA PHE A 164 0.15 8.98 -17.00
C PHE A 164 1.58 8.66 -17.42
N ILE A 165 2.36 9.67 -17.82
CA ILE A 165 3.77 9.47 -18.20
C ILE A 165 4.59 8.91 -17.03
N ALA A 166 4.37 9.39 -15.81
CA ALA A 166 5.06 8.90 -14.63
C ALA A 166 4.71 7.44 -14.32
N MET A 167 3.44 7.03 -14.52
CA MET A 167 3.02 5.62 -14.37
C MET A 167 3.79 4.70 -15.32
N PHE A 168 3.94 5.04 -16.58
CA PHE A 168 4.68 4.23 -17.56
C PHE A 168 6.20 4.20 -17.32
N LYS A 169 6.72 5.06 -16.45
CA LYS A 169 8.12 5.01 -15.98
C LYS A 169 8.29 4.21 -14.69
N ASN A 170 7.19 3.81 -14.05
CA ASN A 170 7.23 3.06 -12.79
C ASN A 170 7.38 1.56 -13.08
N ALA A 171 8.43 0.95 -12.54
CA ALA A 171 8.74 -0.46 -12.73
C ALA A 171 7.61 -1.39 -12.26
N LEU A 172 6.89 -1.05 -11.17
CA LEU A 172 5.74 -1.81 -10.68
C LEU A 172 4.63 -1.85 -11.73
N PHE A 173 4.30 -0.70 -12.33
CA PHE A 173 3.28 -0.59 -13.37
C PHE A 173 3.70 -1.34 -14.65
N LEU A 174 4.98 -1.28 -15.01
CA LEU A 174 5.50 -2.05 -16.15
C LEU A 174 5.39 -3.56 -15.91
N GLY A 175 5.71 -4.04 -14.70
CA GLY A 175 5.53 -5.45 -14.33
C GLY A 175 4.08 -5.91 -14.50
N ILE A 176 3.12 -5.09 -14.06
CA ILE A 176 1.68 -5.34 -14.24
C ILE A 176 1.30 -5.40 -15.72
N ILE A 177 1.71 -4.41 -16.53
CA ILE A 177 1.37 -4.36 -17.97
C ILE A 177 1.96 -5.56 -18.72
N VAL A 178 3.23 -5.88 -18.48
CA VAL A 178 3.88 -7.03 -19.12
C VAL A 178 3.23 -8.34 -18.69
N GLY A 179 2.84 -8.46 -17.39
CA GLY A 179 2.08 -9.59 -16.89
C GLY A 179 0.74 -9.77 -17.63
N PHE A 180 -0.03 -8.71 -17.80
CA PHE A 180 -1.25 -8.74 -18.60
C PHE A 180 -1.00 -9.10 -20.05
N ALA A 181 0.03 -8.53 -20.68
CA ALA A 181 0.36 -8.82 -22.08
C ALA A 181 0.69 -10.31 -22.27
N VAL A 182 1.51 -10.89 -21.39
CA VAL A 182 1.84 -12.32 -21.42
C VAL A 182 0.59 -13.17 -21.22
N ASN A 183 -0.28 -12.81 -20.28
CA ASN A 183 -1.50 -13.55 -19.97
C ASN A 183 -2.51 -13.52 -21.13
N PHE A 184 -2.83 -12.31 -21.64
CA PHE A 184 -3.79 -12.15 -22.75
C PHE A 184 -3.31 -12.78 -24.05
N LEU A 185 -2.02 -12.65 -24.37
CA LEU A 185 -1.42 -13.21 -25.58
C LEU A 185 -1.06 -14.69 -25.42
N LYS A 186 -1.23 -15.25 -24.21
CA LYS A 186 -0.87 -16.64 -23.87
C LYS A 186 0.54 -17.00 -24.30
N VAL A 187 1.49 -16.06 -24.09
CA VAL A 187 2.89 -16.24 -24.49
C VAL A 187 3.53 -17.34 -23.65
N PRO A 188 4.01 -18.45 -24.25
CA PRO A 188 4.72 -19.47 -23.48
C PRO A 188 6.07 -18.93 -23.04
N LEU A 189 6.30 -18.86 -21.73
CA LEU A 189 7.58 -18.45 -21.18
C LEU A 189 8.51 -19.67 -21.08
N PRO A 190 9.77 -19.59 -21.55
CA PRO A 190 10.75 -20.65 -21.37
C PRO A 190 11.05 -20.88 -19.89
N SER A 191 11.24 -22.15 -19.46
CA SER A 191 11.51 -22.50 -18.07
C SER A 191 12.68 -21.75 -17.43
N PRO A 192 13.81 -21.50 -18.10
CA PRO A 192 14.88 -20.69 -17.50
C PRO A 192 14.47 -19.26 -17.16
N VAL A 193 13.53 -18.67 -17.91
CA VAL A 193 13.02 -17.31 -17.64
C VAL A 193 12.09 -17.33 -16.43
N THR A 194 11.17 -18.31 -16.35
CA THR A 194 10.26 -18.44 -15.20
C THR A 194 11.03 -18.73 -13.92
N GLU A 195 12.02 -19.63 -13.94
CA GLU A 195 12.87 -19.93 -12.80
C GLU A 195 13.66 -18.70 -12.31
N ALA A 196 14.23 -17.89 -13.23
CA ALA A 196 14.92 -16.66 -12.86
C ALA A 196 13.98 -15.61 -12.25
N VAL A 197 12.76 -15.49 -12.78
CA VAL A 197 11.71 -14.61 -12.22
C VAL A 197 11.31 -15.12 -10.83
N ASP A 198 11.12 -16.41 -10.63
CA ASP A 198 10.74 -17.02 -9.35
C ASP A 198 11.79 -16.77 -8.26
N MET A 199 13.09 -16.80 -8.61
CA MET A 199 14.16 -16.42 -7.66
C MET A 199 14.01 -14.96 -7.17
N LEU A 200 13.66 -14.03 -8.08
CA LEU A 200 13.41 -12.63 -7.70
C LEU A 200 12.11 -12.48 -6.88
N ILE A 201 11.08 -13.24 -7.22
CA ILE A 201 9.81 -13.27 -6.47
C ILE A 201 10.04 -13.70 -5.02
N GLN A 202 10.84 -14.75 -4.79
CA GLN A 202 11.13 -15.23 -3.44
C GLN A 202 11.86 -14.18 -2.58
N ALA A 203 12.67 -13.32 -3.19
CA ALA A 203 13.35 -12.23 -2.49
C ALA A 203 12.44 -11.02 -2.23
N ALA A 204 11.34 -10.86 -2.95
CA ALA A 204 10.56 -9.62 -3.00
C ALA A 204 10.02 -9.20 -1.63
N LEU A 205 9.18 -10.03 -1.00
CA LEU A 205 8.56 -9.69 0.29
C LEU A 205 9.56 -9.63 1.45
N PRO A 206 10.48 -10.60 1.63
CA PRO A 206 11.48 -10.50 2.70
C PRO A 206 12.36 -9.25 2.61
N ALA A 207 12.87 -8.93 1.41
CA ALA A 207 13.68 -7.74 1.18
C ALA A 207 12.89 -6.44 1.38
N ALA A 208 11.61 -6.41 0.94
CA ALA A 208 10.73 -5.27 1.14
C ALA A 208 10.44 -5.00 2.61
N LEU A 209 10.14 -6.05 3.39
CA LEU A 209 9.84 -5.93 4.82
C LEU A 209 11.08 -5.50 5.62
N PHE A 210 12.25 -6.08 5.34
CA PHE A 210 13.50 -5.69 5.96
C PHE A 210 13.85 -4.23 5.61
N GLY A 211 13.80 -3.87 4.33
CA GLY A 211 14.04 -2.51 3.85
C GLY A 211 13.06 -1.50 4.47
N MET A 212 11.78 -1.87 4.60
CA MET A 212 10.77 -1.07 5.27
C MET A 212 11.15 -0.77 6.73
N GLY A 213 11.69 -1.76 7.46
CA GLY A 213 12.20 -1.55 8.81
C GLY A 213 13.31 -0.51 8.85
N GLY A 214 14.26 -0.57 7.91
CA GLY A 214 15.31 0.43 7.76
C GLY A 214 14.79 1.83 7.43
N VAL A 215 13.77 1.94 6.58
CA VAL A 215 13.10 3.22 6.28
C VAL A 215 12.39 3.77 7.52
N LEU A 216 11.70 2.93 8.29
CA LEU A 216 11.02 3.35 9.52
C LEU A 216 12.00 3.89 10.57
N TYR A 217 13.22 3.39 10.64
CA TYR A 217 14.26 3.95 11.51
C TYR A 217 14.63 5.39 11.14
N GLN A 218 14.57 5.74 9.85
CA GLN A 218 14.87 7.11 9.39
C GLN A 218 13.75 8.10 9.73
N TYR A 219 12.55 7.60 10.01
CA TYR A 219 11.42 8.43 10.38
C TYR A 219 11.49 8.80 11.86
N ARG A 220 11.74 10.09 12.13
CA ARG A 220 11.71 10.60 13.49
C ARG A 220 10.26 10.87 13.90
N PRO A 221 9.86 10.51 15.15
CA PRO A 221 8.54 10.84 15.68
C PRO A 221 8.45 12.36 15.92
N GLU A 222 8.11 13.11 14.89
CA GLU A 222 7.97 14.56 14.92
C GLU A 222 6.60 14.95 14.36
N GLY A 223 6.09 16.10 14.79
CA GLY A 223 4.84 16.67 14.30
C GLY A 223 3.73 16.67 15.35
N ASP A 224 2.59 17.19 14.93
CA ASP A 224 1.45 17.34 15.83
C ASP A 224 0.74 16.00 16.02
N THR A 225 0.60 15.60 17.27
CA THR A 225 -0.03 14.33 17.67
C THR A 225 -1.49 14.21 17.20
N GLY A 226 -2.25 15.30 17.17
CA GLY A 226 -3.65 15.29 16.74
C GLY A 226 -3.84 14.75 15.31
N PRO A 227 -3.25 15.37 14.29
CA PRO A 227 -3.31 14.86 12.91
C PRO A 227 -2.76 13.44 12.75
N ILE A 228 -1.70 13.07 13.50
CA ILE A 228 -1.14 11.71 13.46
C ILE A 228 -2.17 10.68 13.96
N LEU A 229 -2.77 10.92 15.13
CA LEU A 229 -3.80 10.04 15.69
C LEU A 229 -5.04 9.98 14.79
N TRP A 230 -5.39 11.09 14.14
CA TRP A 230 -6.48 11.11 13.16
C TRP A 230 -6.20 10.19 11.97
N VAL A 231 -4.98 10.27 11.38
CA VAL A 231 -4.57 9.35 10.31
C VAL A 231 -4.64 7.91 10.78
N MET A 232 -4.12 7.60 11.98
CA MET A 232 -4.16 6.26 12.55
C MET A 232 -5.61 5.76 12.69
N ALA A 233 -6.50 6.57 13.22
CA ALA A 233 -7.91 6.20 13.41
C ALA A 233 -8.62 5.96 12.06
N VAL A 234 -8.40 6.85 11.09
CA VAL A 234 -9.01 6.72 9.75
C VAL A 234 -8.46 5.52 9.00
N ALA A 235 -7.12 5.35 8.96
CA ALA A 235 -6.49 4.28 8.18
C ALA A 235 -6.69 2.89 8.81
N LEU A 236 -6.58 2.77 10.14
CA LEU A 236 -6.58 1.45 10.80
C LEU A 236 -7.97 0.99 11.25
N LEU A 237 -8.92 1.91 11.43
CA LEU A 237 -10.25 1.57 11.93
C LEU A 237 -11.34 1.90 10.90
N LEU A 238 -11.41 3.14 10.40
CA LEU A 238 -12.48 3.56 9.51
C LEU A 238 -12.39 2.85 8.15
N HIS A 239 -11.21 2.80 7.53
CA HIS A 239 -11.01 2.20 6.22
C HIS A 239 -11.45 0.72 6.18
N PRO A 240 -10.90 -0.17 7.01
CA PRO A 240 -11.32 -1.56 7.00
C PRO A 240 -12.79 -1.75 7.41
N SER A 241 -13.33 -0.92 8.28
CA SER A 241 -14.75 -0.97 8.64
C SER A 241 -15.67 -0.64 7.47
N LEU A 242 -15.34 0.40 6.70
CA LEU A 242 -16.10 0.76 5.49
C LEU A 242 -16.02 -0.34 4.43
N VAL A 243 -14.84 -0.90 4.21
CA VAL A 243 -14.63 -2.00 3.26
C VAL A 243 -15.40 -3.26 3.71
N TRP A 244 -15.39 -3.57 5.01
CA TRP A 244 -16.15 -4.69 5.56
C TRP A 244 -17.67 -4.51 5.38
N ILE A 245 -18.20 -3.33 5.72
CA ILE A 245 -19.63 -3.02 5.59
C ILE A 245 -20.05 -3.06 4.12
N SER A 246 -19.30 -2.41 3.22
CA SER A 246 -19.62 -2.39 1.79
C SER A 246 -19.47 -3.76 1.13
N GLY A 247 -18.44 -4.53 1.51
CA GLY A 247 -18.25 -5.89 1.03
C GLY A 247 -19.39 -6.84 1.44
N GLN A 248 -19.86 -6.74 2.68
CA GLN A 248 -21.02 -7.47 3.15
C GLN A 248 -22.30 -7.05 2.41
N ALA A 249 -22.52 -5.75 2.25
CA ALA A 249 -23.70 -5.21 1.54
C ALA A 249 -23.76 -5.63 0.08
N LEU A 250 -22.59 -5.80 -0.57
CA LEU A 250 -22.47 -6.27 -1.95
C LEU A 250 -22.38 -7.79 -2.07
N SER A 251 -22.50 -8.52 -0.95
CA SER A 251 -22.40 -9.99 -0.90
C SER A 251 -21.08 -10.51 -1.49
N LEU A 252 -19.98 -9.79 -1.20
CA LEU A 252 -18.66 -10.17 -1.67
C LEU A 252 -18.29 -11.57 -1.15
N GLU A 253 -17.76 -12.40 -2.03
CA GLU A 253 -17.30 -13.74 -1.68
C GLU A 253 -16.27 -13.69 -0.55
N GLN A 254 -16.24 -14.70 0.31
CA GLN A 254 -15.42 -14.75 1.51
C GLN A 254 -13.93 -14.49 1.24
N ALA A 255 -13.38 -15.06 0.17
CA ALA A 255 -11.98 -14.84 -0.22
C ALA A 255 -11.71 -13.36 -0.57
N GLY A 256 -12.60 -12.75 -1.37
CA GLY A 256 -12.52 -11.33 -1.73
C GLY A 256 -12.70 -10.43 -0.52
N LEU A 257 -13.65 -10.74 0.37
CA LEU A 257 -13.89 -9.97 1.60
C LEU A 257 -12.67 -9.98 2.52
N ARG A 258 -12.07 -11.16 2.76
CA ARG A 258 -10.82 -11.30 3.54
C ARG A 258 -9.70 -10.43 2.97
N SER A 259 -9.46 -10.53 1.66
CA SER A 259 -8.43 -9.78 0.96
C SER A 259 -8.67 -8.28 1.01
N ALA A 260 -9.90 -7.82 0.73
CA ALA A 260 -10.24 -6.40 0.75
C ALA A 260 -10.08 -5.78 2.14
N VAL A 261 -10.65 -6.43 3.17
CA VAL A 261 -10.60 -5.92 4.54
C VAL A 261 -9.18 -5.93 5.09
N LEU A 262 -8.42 -7.02 4.93
CA LEU A 262 -7.03 -7.06 5.40
C LEU A 262 -6.17 -6.03 4.67
N THR A 263 -6.30 -5.90 3.35
CA THR A 263 -5.54 -4.91 2.59
C THR A 263 -5.85 -3.48 3.02
N SER A 264 -7.12 -3.19 3.33
CA SER A 264 -7.53 -1.87 3.84
C SER A 264 -7.11 -1.62 5.29
N ALA A 265 -6.95 -2.67 6.11
CA ALA A 265 -6.50 -2.59 7.49
C ALA A 265 -4.98 -2.35 7.65
N MET A 266 -4.23 -2.37 6.54
CA MET A 266 -2.79 -2.10 6.59
C MET A 266 -2.52 -0.64 6.92
N ALA A 267 -1.44 -0.41 7.67
CA ALA A 267 -0.93 0.93 7.95
C ALA A 267 -0.68 1.72 6.66
N PRO A 268 -0.66 3.07 6.71
CA PRO A 268 -0.25 3.88 5.58
C PRO A 268 1.10 3.43 5.01
N GLY A 269 1.17 3.28 3.69
CA GLY A 269 2.40 2.87 3.01
C GLY A 269 3.47 3.98 2.99
N ILE A 270 4.72 3.60 2.73
CA ILE A 270 5.86 4.54 2.57
C ILE A 270 5.54 5.61 1.52
N ASN A 271 4.76 5.26 0.49
CA ASN A 271 4.33 6.20 -0.55
C ASN A 271 3.54 7.40 -0.01
N SER A 272 2.94 7.30 1.18
CA SER A 272 2.30 8.42 1.86
C SER A 272 3.32 9.50 2.23
N TYR A 273 4.48 9.11 2.75
CA TYR A 273 5.58 10.03 3.00
C TYR A 273 6.20 10.55 1.70
N VAL A 274 6.37 9.68 0.69
CA VAL A 274 6.89 10.09 -0.63
C VAL A 274 6.01 11.17 -1.24
N PHE A 275 4.69 11.02 -1.20
CA PHE A 275 3.75 12.03 -1.67
C PHE A 275 3.87 13.34 -0.88
N ALA A 276 3.86 13.27 0.45
CA ALA A 276 4.03 14.44 1.32
C ALA A 276 5.36 15.17 1.06
N ASN A 277 6.45 14.43 0.83
CA ASN A 277 7.76 14.97 0.53
C ASN A 277 7.83 15.62 -0.86
N MET A 278 7.22 15.01 -1.87
CA MET A 278 7.14 15.53 -3.24
C MET A 278 6.50 16.93 -3.29
N TYR A 279 5.48 17.15 -2.48
CA TYR A 279 4.78 18.44 -2.41
C TYR A 279 5.27 19.36 -1.30
N GLY A 280 6.15 18.88 -0.42
CA GLY A 280 6.64 19.65 0.74
C GLY A 280 5.57 19.90 1.80
N ALA A 281 4.47 19.13 1.81
CA ALA A 281 3.29 19.30 2.65
C ALA A 281 3.19 18.20 3.70
N ALA A 282 2.89 18.55 4.96
CA ALA A 282 2.68 17.67 6.11
C ALA A 282 3.72 16.53 6.27
N ARG A 283 5.00 16.73 5.84
CA ARG A 283 6.04 15.67 5.80
C ARG A 283 6.25 14.98 7.15
N ARG A 284 6.32 15.77 8.25
CA ARG A 284 6.52 15.22 9.60
C ARG A 284 5.32 14.40 10.07
N VAL A 285 4.10 14.86 9.77
CA VAL A 285 2.87 14.12 10.08
C VAL A 285 2.83 12.81 9.29
N ALA A 286 3.16 12.84 8.00
CA ALA A 286 3.17 11.64 7.16
C ALA A 286 4.19 10.60 7.64
N ALA A 287 5.44 11.01 7.92
CA ALA A 287 6.48 10.12 8.44
C ALA A 287 6.08 9.47 9.77
N SER A 288 5.61 10.30 10.72
CA SER A 288 5.19 9.81 12.04
C SER A 288 3.93 8.93 11.95
N ALA A 289 2.97 9.28 11.08
CA ALA A 289 1.78 8.49 10.88
C ALA A 289 2.12 7.10 10.30
N VAL A 290 3.02 7.01 9.33
CA VAL A 290 3.50 5.71 8.80
C VAL A 290 4.14 4.88 9.92
N LEU A 291 5.04 5.48 10.71
CA LEU A 291 5.76 4.81 11.80
C LEU A 291 4.79 4.28 12.88
N PHE A 292 3.96 5.16 13.44
CA PHE A 292 3.07 4.80 14.54
C PHE A 292 1.93 3.89 14.08
N SER A 293 1.37 4.12 12.88
CA SER A 293 0.34 3.24 12.33
C SER A 293 0.89 1.84 12.05
N THR A 294 2.13 1.72 11.55
CA THR A 294 2.76 0.41 11.33
C THR A 294 2.86 -0.35 12.64
N SER A 295 3.31 0.28 13.72
CA SER A 295 3.39 -0.35 15.04
C SER A 295 2.00 -0.72 15.60
N ALA A 296 1.02 0.18 15.50
CA ALA A 296 -0.33 -0.05 15.98
C ALA A 296 -1.10 -1.10 15.16
N SER A 297 -0.74 -1.27 13.88
CA SER A 297 -1.39 -2.23 12.98
C SER A 297 -1.22 -3.68 13.43
N ILE A 298 -0.22 -4.00 14.25
CA ILE A 298 -0.08 -5.31 14.88
C ILE A 298 -1.38 -5.70 15.60
N ILE A 299 -1.93 -4.77 16.38
CA ILE A 299 -3.14 -5.00 17.17
C ILE A 299 -4.38 -4.96 16.29
N THR A 300 -4.48 -3.98 15.39
CA THR A 300 -5.69 -3.82 14.56
C THR A 300 -5.83 -4.94 13.53
N ILE A 301 -4.73 -5.41 12.93
CA ILE A 301 -4.74 -6.58 12.03
C ILE A 301 -5.15 -7.83 12.81
N TRP A 302 -4.63 -8.02 14.02
CA TRP A 302 -5.02 -9.15 14.86
C TRP A 302 -6.52 -9.13 15.16
N CYS A 303 -7.10 -7.97 15.50
CA CYS A 303 -8.54 -7.83 15.69
C CYS A 303 -9.32 -8.19 14.41
N TRP A 304 -8.90 -7.72 13.25
CA TRP A 304 -9.55 -8.03 11.97
C TRP A 304 -9.45 -9.51 11.61
N LEU A 305 -8.29 -10.15 11.83
CA LEU A 305 -8.14 -11.60 11.62
C LEU A 305 -9.02 -12.44 12.55
N TYR A 306 -9.45 -11.88 13.68
CA TYR A 306 -10.41 -12.53 14.57
C TYR A 306 -11.88 -12.33 14.14
N VAL A 307 -12.18 -11.19 13.54
CA VAL A 307 -13.54 -10.84 13.06
C VAL A 307 -13.86 -11.46 11.71
N LEU A 308 -12.84 -11.60 10.86
CA LEU A 308 -13.01 -12.18 9.53
C LEU A 308 -13.27 -13.69 9.59
N PRO A 309 -14.26 -14.17 8.80
CA PRO A 309 -14.69 -15.57 8.83
C PRO A 309 -13.62 -16.54 8.35
#